data_eed222891735609ed1e87b0c794948c3
#
_entry.id   eed222891735609ed1e87b0c794948c3
#
_cell.length_a   1.000
_cell.length_b   1.000
_cell.length_c   1.000
_cell.angle_alpha   90.00
_cell.angle_beta   90.00
_cell.angle_gamma   90.00
#
_symmetry.space_group_name_H-M   'P 1'
#
loop_
_entity.id
_entity.type
_entity.pdbx_description
1 polymer ?
#
loop_
_entity_poly.entity_id
_entity_poly.type
_entity_poly.pdbx_seq_one_letter_code
_entity_poly.pdbx_strand_id
1 'polypeptide(L)'
;MLVALYHLRIEAFVATNELVRGSYLFVDFFFVLSGFIISSVYRDRVATRSGVVEFLLKRVGRLWPVHLVTLAAMLSLMLAMSLARHWRSSAPFEAPASVERLIANLLLMNGWGIPGFTSINFPSWTISCELLVYALFALITFRWGRSSAAWLTMAAASAAILFFWSPRFMDVTDVLGVARCAYGFGLGVVANAVFRFWNRRDLRWATGFEWLALAGTFAFVTLAHDSAASLLAPAAFFVVVLVFAFEAGAVSALARSPVLKSLGTLSFTIYMCHYVVYFGVYQVAWMLRRVGPNGIDTSGNLVGLVVAAGYLGAVVLTASCLHRWVEEPWRRRFYAAAQRCAGRFAPKTEKGRASAGRSG
;
A
#
# COMPACT_ATOMS: atom_id res chain seq x y z
N MET A 1 2.34 10.20 -4.01
CA MET A 1 1.92 11.15 -5.08
C MET A 1 2.29 10.63 -6.48
N LEU A 2 3.51 10.16 -6.76
CA LEU A 2 3.90 9.65 -8.09
C LEU A 2 2.99 8.50 -8.56
N VAL A 3 2.65 7.53 -7.71
CA VAL A 3 1.68 6.46 -8.03
C VAL A 3 0.28 7.01 -8.39
N ALA A 4 -0.13 8.13 -7.78
CA ALA A 4 -1.38 8.79 -8.16
C ALA A 4 -1.29 9.40 -9.55
N LEU A 5 -0.16 10.01 -9.91
CA LEU A 5 0.10 10.52 -11.26
C LEU A 5 0.16 9.39 -12.31
N TYR A 6 0.73 8.23 -11.96
CA TYR A 6 0.75 7.05 -12.83
C TYR A 6 -0.67 6.64 -13.30
N HIS A 7 -1.65 6.74 -12.41
CA HIS A 7 -3.03 6.39 -12.74
C HIS A 7 -3.79 7.53 -13.44
N LEU A 8 -3.27 8.76 -13.42
CA LEU A 8 -3.88 9.89 -14.09
C LEU A 8 -3.58 9.84 -15.59
N ARG A 9 -4.49 9.26 -16.36
CA ARG A 9 -4.38 9.19 -17.81
C ARG A 9 -4.83 10.50 -18.44
N ILE A 10 -3.86 11.35 -18.77
CA ILE A 10 -4.05 12.63 -19.48
C ILE A 10 -3.11 12.72 -20.67
N GLU A 11 -3.51 13.41 -21.73
CA GLU A 11 -2.67 13.68 -22.89
C GLU A 11 -1.72 14.86 -22.63
N ALA A 12 -0.73 14.65 -21.75
CA ALA A 12 0.27 15.64 -21.38
C ALA A 12 1.62 14.99 -21.06
N PHE A 13 2.70 15.77 -21.14
CA PHE A 13 4.08 15.33 -20.82
C PHE A 13 4.21 14.64 -19.46
N VAL A 14 3.42 15.03 -18.46
CA VAL A 14 3.43 14.39 -17.13
C VAL A 14 3.14 12.89 -17.23
N ALA A 15 2.23 12.47 -18.10
CA ALA A 15 1.84 11.06 -18.25
C ALA A 15 2.86 10.25 -19.07
N THR A 16 3.67 10.91 -19.91
CA THR A 16 4.71 10.28 -20.74
C THR A 16 6.09 10.26 -20.09
N ASN A 17 6.23 10.89 -18.94
CA ASN A 17 7.50 10.92 -18.19
C ASN A 17 7.86 9.54 -17.65
N GLU A 18 9.06 9.04 -17.94
CA GLU A 18 9.50 7.69 -17.58
C GLU A 18 9.50 7.44 -16.06
N LEU A 19 9.78 8.46 -15.24
CA LEU A 19 9.67 8.33 -13.80
C LEU A 19 8.21 8.12 -13.35
N VAL A 20 7.25 8.80 -13.99
CA VAL A 20 5.83 8.61 -13.68
C VAL A 20 5.39 7.23 -14.16
N ARG A 21 5.79 6.80 -15.35
CA ARG A 21 5.50 5.44 -15.88
C ARG A 21 6.07 4.34 -15.00
N GLY A 22 7.29 4.49 -14.50
CA GLY A 22 7.93 3.53 -13.59
C GLY A 22 7.42 3.60 -12.14
N SER A 23 6.62 4.61 -11.78
CA SER A 23 6.26 4.85 -10.39
C SER A 23 5.34 3.77 -9.77
N TYR A 24 4.78 2.86 -10.55
CA TYR A 24 4.09 1.67 -10.05
C TYR A 24 5.01 0.78 -9.18
N LEU A 25 6.33 0.86 -9.38
CA LEU A 25 7.32 0.16 -8.55
C LEU A 25 7.37 0.69 -7.11
N PHE A 26 6.94 1.93 -6.84
CA PHE A 26 6.90 2.41 -5.45
C PHE A 26 5.90 1.64 -4.57
N VAL A 27 5.01 0.83 -5.14
CA VAL A 27 4.20 -0.11 -4.37
C VAL A 27 5.08 -1.14 -3.65
N ASP A 28 6.16 -1.58 -4.28
CA ASP A 28 7.12 -2.52 -3.68
C ASP A 28 7.89 -1.89 -2.52
N PHE A 29 8.18 -0.59 -2.59
CA PHE A 29 8.70 0.16 -1.43
C PHE A 29 7.77 0.04 -0.22
N PHE A 30 6.46 0.18 -0.41
CA PHE A 30 5.50 0.04 0.69
C PHE A 30 5.45 -1.39 1.23
N PHE A 31 5.59 -2.41 0.41
CA PHE A 31 5.67 -3.80 0.87
C PHE A 31 6.93 -4.06 1.69
N VAL A 32 8.10 -3.57 1.26
CA VAL A 32 9.35 -3.67 2.02
C VAL A 32 9.25 -2.90 3.34
N LEU A 33 8.77 -1.66 3.30
CA LEU A 33 8.58 -0.83 4.49
C LEU A 33 7.60 -1.47 5.48
N SER A 34 6.52 -2.08 4.98
CA SER A 34 5.53 -2.79 5.79
C SER A 34 6.17 -3.98 6.51
N GLY A 35 6.94 -4.82 5.81
CA GLY A 35 7.68 -5.93 6.40
C GLY A 35 8.66 -5.48 7.49
N PHE A 36 9.39 -4.39 7.24
CA PHE A 36 10.31 -3.80 8.20
C PHE A 36 9.59 -3.32 9.47
N ILE A 37 8.56 -2.49 9.33
CA ILE A 37 7.82 -1.93 10.47
C ILE A 37 7.06 -3.01 11.24
N ILE A 38 6.39 -3.93 10.55
CA ILE A 38 5.62 -5.00 11.19
C ILE A 38 6.54 -5.91 12.00
N SER A 39 7.68 -6.32 11.45
CA SER A 39 8.62 -7.15 12.18
C SER A 39 9.27 -6.40 13.36
N SER A 40 9.53 -5.09 13.23
CA SER A 40 10.11 -4.31 14.33
C SER A 40 9.17 -4.17 15.53
N VAL A 41 7.86 -4.03 15.27
CA VAL A 41 6.86 -3.76 16.32
C VAL A 41 6.19 -5.02 16.86
N TYR A 42 5.96 -6.03 16.00
CA TYR A 42 5.08 -7.15 16.34
C TYR A 42 5.77 -8.50 16.47
N ARG A 43 7.03 -8.65 16.05
CA ARG A 43 7.75 -9.91 16.06
C ARG A 43 7.69 -10.64 17.43
N ASP A 44 7.82 -9.88 18.51
CA ASP A 44 7.80 -10.43 19.86
C ASP A 44 6.37 -10.60 20.40
N ARG A 45 5.43 -9.77 19.93
CA ARG A 45 4.04 -9.77 20.39
C ARG A 45 3.23 -10.94 19.83
N VAL A 46 3.47 -11.33 18.59
CA VAL A 46 2.75 -12.44 17.91
C VAL A 46 3.27 -13.82 18.32
N ALA A 47 4.16 -13.92 19.32
CA ALA A 47 4.57 -15.19 19.90
C ALA A 47 3.47 -15.88 20.74
N THR A 48 2.38 -15.20 21.06
CA THR A 48 1.24 -15.72 21.82
C THR A 48 -0.05 -15.66 21.00
N ARG A 49 -1.03 -16.52 21.32
CA ARG A 49 -2.37 -16.50 20.68
C ARG A 49 -3.06 -15.14 20.84
N SER A 50 -2.98 -14.56 22.04
CA SER A 50 -3.53 -13.22 22.31
C SER A 50 -2.87 -12.15 21.45
N GLY A 51 -1.55 -12.21 21.28
CA GLY A 51 -0.80 -11.29 20.42
C GLY A 51 -1.12 -11.43 18.95
N VAL A 52 -1.35 -12.65 18.45
CA VAL A 52 -1.81 -12.90 17.07
C VAL A 52 -3.18 -12.24 16.84
N VAL A 53 -4.15 -12.49 17.72
CA VAL A 53 -5.51 -11.90 17.61
C VAL A 53 -5.44 -10.38 17.67
N GLU A 54 -4.70 -9.84 18.63
CA GLU A 54 -4.51 -8.39 18.75
C GLU A 54 -3.90 -7.78 17.49
N PHE A 55 -2.85 -8.40 16.95
CA PHE A 55 -2.19 -7.97 15.73
C PHE A 55 -3.15 -7.94 14.53
N LEU A 56 -3.85 -9.05 14.27
CA LEU A 56 -4.75 -9.15 13.11
C LEU A 56 -5.91 -8.16 13.22
N LEU A 57 -6.53 -8.01 14.39
CA LEU A 57 -7.60 -7.02 14.59
C LEU A 57 -7.11 -5.59 14.37
N LYS A 58 -5.90 -5.26 14.80
CA LYS A 58 -5.31 -3.95 14.54
C LYS A 58 -5.01 -3.72 13.05
N ARG A 59 -4.61 -4.76 12.30
CA ARG A 59 -4.39 -4.66 10.84
C ARG A 59 -5.71 -4.50 10.10
N VAL A 60 -6.72 -5.29 10.42
CA VAL A 60 -8.07 -5.12 9.85
C VAL A 60 -8.59 -3.70 10.13
N GLY A 61 -8.51 -3.23 11.37
CA GLY A 61 -8.93 -1.88 11.74
C GLY A 61 -8.15 -0.74 11.06
N ARG A 62 -6.93 -1.03 10.60
CA ARG A 62 -6.11 -0.10 9.81
C ARG A 62 -6.55 -0.03 8.34
N LEU A 63 -6.88 -1.16 7.72
CA LEU A 63 -7.06 -1.28 6.28
C LEU A 63 -8.53 -1.20 5.86
N TRP A 64 -9.39 -1.95 6.55
CA TRP A 64 -10.75 -2.23 6.12
C TRP A 64 -11.68 -1.01 6.08
N PRO A 65 -11.71 -0.09 7.09
CA PRO A 65 -12.66 1.02 7.09
C PRO A 65 -12.50 1.97 5.91
N VAL A 66 -11.26 2.36 5.59
CA VAL A 66 -10.97 3.23 4.44
C VAL A 66 -11.29 2.50 3.13
N HIS A 67 -10.95 1.20 3.06
CA HIS A 67 -11.30 0.36 1.92
C HIS A 67 -12.80 0.34 1.65
N LEU A 68 -13.63 0.12 2.66
CA LEU A 68 -15.09 0.09 2.49
C LEU A 68 -15.65 1.41 1.97
N VAL A 69 -15.17 2.54 2.50
CA VAL A 69 -15.63 3.86 2.03
C VAL A 69 -15.20 4.11 0.59
N THR A 70 -13.95 3.80 0.24
CA THR A 70 -13.48 3.97 -1.14
C THR A 70 -14.11 2.97 -2.12
N LEU A 71 -14.44 1.75 -1.67
CA LEU A 71 -15.21 0.76 -2.44
C LEU A 71 -16.62 1.28 -2.72
N ALA A 72 -17.32 1.76 -1.69
CA ALA A 72 -18.66 2.32 -1.84
C ALA A 72 -18.67 3.54 -2.78
N ALA A 73 -17.70 4.45 -2.62
CA ALA A 73 -17.54 5.59 -3.51
C ALA A 73 -17.31 5.17 -4.97
N MET A 74 -16.44 4.16 -5.19
CA MET A 74 -16.16 3.65 -6.54
C MET A 74 -17.38 3.00 -7.16
N LEU A 75 -18.11 2.17 -6.40
CA LEU A 75 -19.37 1.56 -6.87
C LEU A 75 -20.43 2.61 -7.23
N SER A 76 -20.55 3.67 -6.43
CA SER A 76 -21.47 4.78 -6.70
C SER A 76 -21.12 5.51 -7.99
N LEU A 77 -19.83 5.77 -8.22
CA LEU A 77 -19.35 6.38 -9.47
C LEU A 77 -19.55 5.46 -10.67
N MET A 78 -19.28 4.17 -10.55
CA MET A 78 -19.51 3.18 -11.62
C MET A 78 -21.00 3.08 -11.95
N LEU A 79 -21.88 3.06 -10.94
CA LEU A 79 -23.32 3.05 -11.13
C LEU A 79 -23.79 4.32 -11.85
N ALA A 80 -23.33 5.49 -11.40
CA ALA A 80 -23.65 6.76 -12.07
C ALA A 80 -23.24 6.78 -13.54
N MET A 81 -22.05 6.22 -13.87
CA MET A 81 -21.57 6.10 -15.24
C MET A 81 -22.43 5.14 -16.06
N SER A 82 -22.80 3.98 -15.51
CA SER A 82 -23.65 2.99 -16.18
C SER A 82 -25.03 3.59 -16.50
N LEU A 83 -25.65 4.27 -15.53
CA LEU A 83 -26.90 4.98 -15.74
C LEU A 83 -26.76 6.07 -16.80
N ALA A 84 -25.72 6.89 -16.77
CA ALA A 84 -25.51 7.95 -17.73
C ALA A 84 -25.33 7.40 -19.17
N ARG A 85 -24.65 6.26 -19.33
CA ARG A 85 -24.53 5.57 -20.63
C ARG A 85 -25.87 5.04 -21.11
N HIS A 86 -26.62 4.36 -20.24
CA HIS A 86 -27.96 3.85 -20.55
C HIS A 86 -28.88 4.97 -21.07
N TRP A 87 -28.95 6.08 -20.34
CA TRP A 87 -29.79 7.22 -20.70
C TRP A 87 -29.37 7.93 -22.00
N ARG A 88 -28.05 8.01 -22.30
CA ARG A 88 -27.55 8.73 -23.47
C ARG A 88 -27.54 7.90 -24.76
N SER A 89 -27.37 6.60 -24.68
CA SER A 89 -27.16 5.74 -25.87
C SER A 89 -28.15 4.60 -25.97
N SER A 90 -29.15 4.51 -25.07
CA SER A 90 -30.07 3.37 -24.96
C SER A 90 -29.33 2.01 -24.88
N ALA A 91 -28.06 2.03 -24.47
CA ALA A 91 -27.27 0.83 -24.26
C ALA A 91 -27.90 0.00 -23.12
N PRO A 92 -27.79 -1.34 -23.16
CA PRO A 92 -28.22 -2.17 -22.04
C PRO A 92 -27.56 -1.72 -20.71
N PHE A 93 -28.36 -1.75 -19.64
CA PHE A 93 -27.81 -1.46 -18.31
C PHE A 93 -26.83 -2.58 -17.91
N GLU A 94 -25.62 -2.19 -17.58
CA GLU A 94 -24.61 -3.10 -17.06
C GLU A 94 -24.41 -2.86 -15.57
N ALA A 95 -24.54 -3.90 -14.76
CA ALA A 95 -24.27 -3.83 -13.32
C ALA A 95 -22.78 -3.48 -13.10
N PRO A 96 -22.46 -2.60 -12.12
CA PRO A 96 -21.09 -2.15 -11.87
C PRO A 96 -20.13 -3.27 -11.46
N ALA A 97 -20.64 -4.35 -10.90
CA ALA A 97 -19.84 -5.53 -10.51
C ALA A 97 -20.75 -6.77 -10.38
N SER A 98 -20.18 -7.96 -10.59
CA SER A 98 -20.83 -9.22 -10.24
C SER A 98 -20.86 -9.42 -8.72
N VAL A 99 -21.74 -10.31 -8.23
CA VAL A 99 -21.87 -10.59 -6.80
C VAL A 99 -20.56 -11.19 -6.24
N GLU A 100 -19.94 -12.10 -6.97
CA GLU A 100 -18.66 -12.72 -6.57
C GLU A 100 -17.55 -11.68 -6.43
N ARG A 101 -17.47 -10.77 -7.40
CA ARG A 101 -16.49 -9.66 -7.37
C ARG A 101 -16.74 -8.73 -6.20
N LEU A 102 -18.01 -8.42 -5.89
CA LEU A 102 -18.37 -7.61 -4.73
C LEU A 102 -17.96 -8.28 -3.42
N ILE A 103 -18.30 -9.57 -3.24
CA ILE A 103 -17.92 -10.35 -2.06
C ILE A 103 -16.40 -10.39 -1.90
N ALA A 104 -15.66 -10.66 -2.98
CA ALA A 104 -14.20 -10.69 -2.96
C ALA A 104 -13.60 -9.35 -2.49
N ASN A 105 -14.15 -8.23 -2.95
CA ASN A 105 -13.71 -6.90 -2.53
C ASN A 105 -14.09 -6.61 -1.07
N LEU A 106 -15.30 -6.95 -0.63
CA LEU A 106 -15.71 -6.79 0.78
C LEU A 106 -14.81 -7.57 1.73
N LEU A 107 -14.36 -8.78 1.34
CA LEU A 107 -13.51 -9.65 2.15
C LEU A 107 -12.01 -9.41 1.95
N LEU A 108 -11.59 -8.44 1.12
CA LEU A 108 -10.21 -8.19 0.76
C LEU A 108 -9.51 -9.44 0.17
N MET A 109 -10.19 -10.14 -0.73
CA MET A 109 -9.67 -11.30 -1.47
C MET A 109 -9.37 -10.97 -2.94
N ASN A 110 -9.59 -9.73 -3.35
CA ASN A 110 -9.53 -9.24 -4.72
C ASN A 110 -8.10 -9.15 -5.31
N GLY A 111 -7.06 -9.43 -4.56
CA GLY A 111 -5.66 -9.52 -5.01
C GLY A 111 -5.04 -10.92 -4.88
N TRP A 112 -5.85 -11.98 -4.64
CA TRP A 112 -5.32 -13.32 -4.35
C TRP A 112 -5.10 -14.19 -5.59
N GLY A 113 -5.33 -13.65 -6.78
CA GLY A 113 -5.15 -14.40 -8.03
C GLY A 113 -6.28 -15.35 -8.37
N ILE A 114 -7.43 -15.24 -7.71
CA ILE A 114 -8.61 -16.07 -7.98
C ILE A 114 -9.34 -15.48 -9.20
N PRO A 115 -9.62 -16.27 -10.25
CA PRO A 115 -10.36 -15.79 -11.42
C PRO A 115 -11.68 -15.13 -11.04
N GLY A 116 -11.99 -13.97 -11.62
CA GLY A 116 -13.18 -13.19 -11.31
C GLY A 116 -13.07 -12.28 -10.08
N PHE A 117 -12.09 -12.47 -9.20
CA PHE A 117 -11.87 -11.67 -7.99
C PHE A 117 -10.98 -10.47 -8.28
N THR A 118 -11.43 -9.57 -9.15
CA THR A 118 -10.66 -8.38 -9.52
C THR A 118 -11.05 -7.17 -8.66
N SER A 119 -10.11 -6.23 -8.52
CA SER A 119 -10.33 -5.02 -7.74
C SER A 119 -11.38 -4.11 -8.38
N ILE A 120 -12.33 -3.62 -7.58
CA ILE A 120 -13.30 -2.58 -7.97
C ILE A 120 -12.62 -1.21 -7.85
N ASN A 121 -12.06 -0.91 -6.70
CA ASN A 121 -11.11 0.19 -6.54
C ASN A 121 -9.72 -0.35 -6.84
N PHE A 122 -9.13 -0.02 -7.98
CA PHE A 122 -7.91 -0.66 -8.49
C PHE A 122 -6.79 -0.78 -7.44
N PRO A 123 -6.40 0.25 -6.67
CA PRO A 123 -5.31 0.12 -5.70
C PRO A 123 -5.55 -0.91 -4.59
N SER A 124 -6.80 -1.36 -4.39
CA SER A 124 -7.14 -2.24 -3.26
C SER A 124 -6.54 -3.65 -3.34
N TRP A 125 -6.03 -4.07 -4.51
CA TRP A 125 -5.33 -5.35 -4.62
C TRP A 125 -4.14 -5.45 -3.65
N THR A 126 -3.43 -4.34 -3.43
CA THR A 126 -2.26 -4.33 -2.56
C THR A 126 -2.59 -4.61 -1.10
N ILE A 127 -3.65 -3.98 -0.58
CA ILE A 127 -4.09 -4.21 0.80
C ILE A 127 -4.72 -5.59 1.00
N SER A 128 -5.31 -6.16 -0.04
CA SER A 128 -5.78 -7.54 -0.08
C SER A 128 -4.60 -8.51 0.08
N CYS A 129 -3.54 -8.35 -0.73
CA CYS A 129 -2.31 -9.13 -0.61
C CYS A 129 -1.62 -8.90 0.74
N GLU A 130 -1.57 -7.65 1.20
CA GLU A 130 -0.93 -7.27 2.45
C GLU A 130 -1.62 -7.90 3.67
N LEU A 131 -2.96 -7.95 3.69
CA LEU A 131 -3.71 -8.60 4.76
C LEU A 131 -3.41 -10.10 4.84
N LEU A 132 -3.32 -10.78 3.69
CA LEU A 132 -2.93 -12.19 3.62
C LEU A 132 -1.49 -12.39 4.13
N VAL A 133 -0.54 -11.56 3.69
CA VAL A 133 0.86 -11.64 4.13
C VAL A 133 1.00 -11.31 5.63
N TYR A 134 0.16 -10.45 6.20
CA TYR A 134 0.09 -10.23 7.64
C TYR A 134 -0.39 -11.49 8.39
N ALA A 135 -1.38 -12.20 7.86
CA ALA A 135 -1.82 -13.46 8.45
C ALA A 135 -0.70 -14.52 8.39
N LEU A 136 0.02 -14.60 7.26
CA LEU A 136 1.19 -15.47 7.13
C LEU A 136 2.31 -15.05 8.10
N PHE A 137 2.56 -13.76 8.27
CA PHE A 137 3.53 -13.26 9.25
C PHE A 137 3.18 -13.71 10.67
N ALA A 138 1.94 -13.55 11.06
CA ALA A 138 1.49 -13.98 12.38
C ALA A 138 1.64 -15.50 12.56
N LEU A 139 1.23 -16.30 11.57
CA LEU A 139 1.30 -17.76 11.60
C LEU A 139 2.75 -18.26 11.65
N ILE A 140 3.62 -17.76 10.76
CA ILE A 140 5.03 -18.15 10.68
C ILE A 140 5.75 -17.80 11.96
N THR A 141 5.57 -16.57 12.47
CA THR A 141 6.23 -16.11 13.68
C THR A 141 5.70 -16.85 14.92
N PHE A 142 4.41 -17.13 14.99
CA PHE A 142 3.81 -17.91 16.08
C PHE A 142 4.32 -19.36 16.11
N ARG A 143 4.46 -19.99 14.91
CA ARG A 143 4.77 -21.44 14.79
C ARG A 143 6.26 -21.75 14.82
N TRP A 144 7.08 -20.90 14.19
CA TRP A 144 8.52 -21.12 13.99
C TRP A 144 9.40 -20.05 14.65
N GLY A 145 8.79 -19.13 15.40
CA GLY A 145 9.53 -18.09 16.12
C GLY A 145 10.11 -17.01 15.19
N ARG A 146 11.25 -16.46 15.59
CA ARG A 146 11.85 -15.25 14.97
C ARG A 146 12.75 -15.55 13.78
N SER A 147 12.50 -16.58 13.02
CA SER A 147 13.36 -17.01 11.93
C SER A 147 13.34 -16.00 10.76
N SER A 148 14.41 -15.25 10.59
CA SER A 148 14.60 -14.40 9.39
C SER A 148 14.89 -15.26 8.15
N ALA A 149 15.41 -16.48 8.33
CA ALA A 149 15.68 -17.41 7.23
C ALA A 149 14.38 -17.85 6.54
N ALA A 150 13.29 -18.13 7.29
CA ALA A 150 12.00 -18.45 6.69
C ALA A 150 11.48 -17.32 5.77
N TRP A 151 11.68 -16.06 6.18
CA TRP A 151 11.29 -14.89 5.39
C TRP A 151 12.18 -14.68 4.17
N LEU A 152 13.48 -14.93 4.30
CA LEU A 152 14.40 -14.89 3.16
C LEU A 152 14.06 -15.98 2.14
N THR A 153 13.77 -17.20 2.60
CA THR A 153 13.33 -18.30 1.73
C THR A 153 12.03 -17.95 1.01
N MET A 154 11.05 -17.38 1.72
CA MET A 154 9.79 -16.96 1.11
C MET A 154 10.01 -15.83 0.09
N ALA A 155 10.85 -14.85 0.39
CA ALA A 155 11.19 -13.79 -0.55
C ALA A 155 11.89 -14.36 -1.81
N ALA A 156 12.85 -15.27 -1.65
CA ALA A 156 13.54 -15.91 -2.77
C ALA A 156 12.59 -16.77 -3.62
N ALA A 157 11.70 -17.55 -3.00
CA ALA A 157 10.68 -18.33 -3.70
C ALA A 157 9.70 -17.43 -4.46
N SER A 158 9.27 -16.34 -3.85
CA SER A 158 8.38 -15.35 -4.50
C SER A 158 9.06 -14.63 -5.66
N ALA A 159 10.34 -14.28 -5.52
CA ALA A 159 11.14 -13.73 -6.62
C ALA A 159 11.28 -14.72 -7.78
N ALA A 160 11.54 -16.00 -7.49
CA ALA A 160 11.60 -17.07 -8.49
C ALA A 160 10.24 -17.25 -9.21
N ILE A 161 9.13 -17.24 -8.46
CA ILE A 161 7.78 -17.27 -9.05
C ILE A 161 7.60 -16.11 -10.03
N LEU A 162 7.94 -14.89 -9.64
CA LEU A 162 7.83 -13.71 -10.50
C LEU A 162 8.74 -13.84 -11.74
N PHE A 163 9.97 -14.31 -11.56
CA PHE A 163 10.91 -14.46 -12.66
C PHE A 163 10.44 -15.46 -13.72
N PHE A 164 9.90 -16.63 -13.30
CA PHE A 164 9.53 -17.69 -14.22
C PHE A 164 8.10 -17.59 -14.77
N TRP A 165 7.17 -17.01 -14.03
CA TRP A 165 5.75 -17.01 -14.39
C TRP A 165 5.15 -15.63 -14.65
N SER A 166 5.87 -14.53 -14.37
CA SER A 166 5.32 -13.20 -14.65
C SER A 166 5.45 -12.83 -16.12
N PRO A 167 4.35 -12.49 -16.80
CA PRO A 167 4.39 -12.05 -18.19
C PRO A 167 4.96 -10.64 -18.37
N ARG A 168 5.00 -9.84 -17.32
CA ARG A 168 5.45 -8.42 -17.32
C ARG A 168 6.35 -8.09 -16.12
N PHE A 169 7.14 -9.05 -15.67
CA PHE A 169 8.06 -8.87 -14.53
C PHE A 169 7.35 -8.33 -13.29
N MET A 170 7.63 -7.08 -12.84
CA MET A 170 6.97 -6.49 -11.67
C MET A 170 5.65 -5.79 -11.99
N ASP A 171 5.27 -5.59 -13.26
CA ASP A 171 3.97 -5.00 -13.61
C ASP A 171 2.85 -6.06 -13.56
N VAL A 172 2.62 -6.63 -12.38
CA VAL A 172 1.57 -7.62 -12.10
C VAL A 172 0.80 -7.22 -10.84
N THR A 173 -0.51 -7.47 -10.85
CA THR A 173 -1.41 -7.07 -9.77
C THR A 173 -2.29 -8.22 -9.29
N ASP A 174 -3.09 -8.81 -10.16
CA ASP A 174 -4.16 -9.74 -9.75
C ASP A 174 -3.63 -11.16 -9.53
N VAL A 175 -2.95 -11.77 -10.52
CA VAL A 175 -2.57 -13.19 -10.47
C VAL A 175 -1.35 -13.42 -9.58
N LEU A 176 -0.34 -12.57 -9.65
CA LEU A 176 0.92 -12.72 -8.91
C LEU A 176 1.10 -11.63 -7.83
N GLY A 177 0.04 -10.88 -7.50
CA GLY A 177 0.08 -9.82 -6.50
C GLY A 177 0.54 -10.30 -5.12
N VAL A 178 0.10 -11.50 -4.71
CA VAL A 178 0.54 -12.11 -3.44
C VAL A 178 2.04 -12.42 -3.44
N ALA A 179 2.56 -12.99 -4.53
CA ALA A 179 4.00 -13.26 -4.66
C ALA A 179 4.80 -11.96 -4.64
N ARG A 180 4.36 -10.93 -5.37
CA ARG A 180 4.97 -9.59 -5.36
C ARG A 180 4.98 -8.98 -3.97
N CYS A 181 3.86 -9.03 -3.23
CA CYS A 181 3.78 -8.55 -1.86
C CYS A 181 4.67 -9.36 -0.91
N ALA A 182 4.67 -10.70 -0.99
CA ALA A 182 5.46 -11.58 -0.16
C ALA A 182 6.97 -11.40 -0.39
N TYR A 183 7.39 -11.14 -1.62
CA TYR A 183 8.78 -10.81 -1.95
C TYR A 183 9.23 -9.53 -1.23
N GLY A 184 8.51 -8.41 -1.43
CA GLY A 184 8.85 -7.13 -0.80
C GLY A 184 8.77 -7.20 0.73
N PHE A 185 7.68 -7.75 1.28
CA PHE A 185 7.49 -7.88 2.72
C PHE A 185 8.55 -8.76 3.38
N GLY A 186 8.89 -9.90 2.75
CA GLY A 186 9.93 -10.81 3.24
C GLY A 186 11.29 -10.11 3.34
N LEU A 187 11.68 -9.36 2.29
CA LEU A 187 12.89 -8.54 2.33
C LEU A 187 12.82 -7.47 3.43
N GLY A 188 11.66 -6.86 3.67
CA GLY A 188 11.46 -5.91 4.76
C GLY A 188 11.71 -6.54 6.15
N VAL A 189 11.24 -7.77 6.38
CA VAL A 189 11.52 -8.52 7.62
C VAL A 189 13.02 -8.79 7.77
N VAL A 190 13.69 -9.15 6.68
CA VAL A 190 15.16 -9.36 6.67
C VAL A 190 15.90 -8.04 6.92
N ALA A 191 15.45 -6.92 6.32
CA ALA A 191 16.02 -5.59 6.55
C ALA A 191 15.95 -5.20 8.04
N ASN A 192 14.85 -5.49 8.72
CA ASN A 192 14.74 -5.27 10.16
C ASN A 192 15.74 -6.13 10.96
N ALA A 193 15.95 -7.39 10.58
CA ALA A 193 16.94 -8.25 11.23
C ALA A 193 18.35 -7.72 11.04
N VAL A 194 18.72 -7.27 9.85
CA VAL A 194 20.02 -6.63 9.53
C VAL A 194 20.20 -5.35 10.35
N PHE A 195 19.15 -4.47 10.38
CA PHE A 195 19.18 -3.23 11.15
C PHE A 195 19.42 -3.46 12.64
N ARG A 196 18.77 -4.47 13.22
CA ARG A 196 18.94 -4.83 14.65
C ARG A 196 20.32 -5.42 14.98
N PHE A 197 20.91 -6.14 14.02
CA PHE A 197 22.26 -6.69 14.16
C PHE A 197 23.33 -5.60 14.03
N TRP A 198 23.10 -4.61 13.17
CA TRP A 198 24.03 -3.53 12.89
C TRP A 198 23.94 -2.45 13.97
N ASN A 199 24.49 -2.76 15.13
CA ASN A 199 24.45 -1.89 16.30
C ASN A 199 25.00 -0.48 15.96
N ARG A 200 24.33 0.57 16.45
CA ARG A 200 24.55 1.99 16.17
C ARG A 200 26.04 2.36 16.09
N ARG A 201 26.59 2.44 14.90
CA ARG A 201 27.90 3.01 14.62
C ARG A 201 27.72 4.43 14.14
N ASP A 202 28.63 5.33 14.52
CA ASP A 202 28.69 6.70 13.98
C ASP A 202 28.75 6.64 12.45
N LEU A 203 27.64 6.95 11.81
CA LEU A 203 27.52 6.97 10.35
C LEU A 203 27.94 8.34 9.84
N ARG A 204 29.24 8.64 9.83
CA ARG A 204 29.78 9.91 9.33
C ARG A 204 29.35 10.23 7.89
N TRP A 205 29.03 9.24 7.09
CA TRP A 205 28.63 9.36 5.70
C TRP A 205 27.12 9.21 5.48
N ALA A 206 26.29 9.25 6.53
CA ALA A 206 24.85 9.02 6.46
C ALA A 206 24.16 9.89 5.41
N THR A 207 24.47 11.19 5.38
CA THR A 207 23.88 12.13 4.40
C THR A 207 24.21 11.73 2.96
N GLY A 208 25.45 11.31 2.69
CA GLY A 208 25.85 10.85 1.35
C GLY A 208 25.11 9.57 0.96
N PHE A 209 24.99 8.60 1.87
CA PHE A 209 24.21 7.38 1.62
C PHE A 209 22.73 7.64 1.42
N GLU A 210 22.11 8.58 2.16
CA GLU A 210 20.72 8.96 1.95
C GLU A 210 20.49 9.60 0.57
N TRP A 211 21.37 10.52 0.14
CA TRP A 211 21.30 11.10 -1.20
C TRP A 211 21.53 10.07 -2.30
N LEU A 212 22.51 9.18 -2.14
CA LEU A 212 22.78 8.10 -3.09
C LEU A 212 21.61 7.13 -3.20
N ALA A 213 20.98 6.76 -2.07
CA ALA A 213 19.81 5.91 -2.05
C ALA A 213 18.62 6.56 -2.77
N LEU A 214 18.36 7.86 -2.56
CA LEU A 214 17.32 8.58 -3.28
C LEU A 214 17.61 8.68 -4.77
N ALA A 215 18.78 9.19 -5.15
CA ALA A 215 19.14 9.35 -6.55
C ALA A 215 19.15 7.99 -7.28
N GLY A 216 19.71 6.96 -6.66
CA GLY A 216 19.72 5.60 -7.18
C GLY A 216 18.30 5.02 -7.35
N THR A 217 17.39 5.31 -6.41
CA THR A 217 15.98 4.89 -6.51
C THR A 217 15.28 5.57 -7.67
N PHE A 218 15.40 6.87 -7.82
CA PHE A 218 14.77 7.58 -8.94
C PHE A 218 15.35 7.14 -10.28
N ALA A 219 16.67 7.00 -10.39
CA ALA A 219 17.31 6.46 -11.59
C ALA A 219 16.84 5.02 -11.88
N PHE A 220 16.81 4.15 -10.88
CA PHE A 220 16.33 2.78 -11.03
C PHE A 220 14.88 2.71 -11.51
N VAL A 221 13.97 3.45 -10.88
CA VAL A 221 12.56 3.48 -11.26
C VAL A 221 12.38 3.99 -12.69
N THR A 222 13.17 5.00 -13.10
CA THR A 222 13.11 5.56 -14.45
C THR A 222 13.64 4.60 -15.51
N LEU A 223 14.69 3.83 -15.22
CA LEU A 223 15.42 3.04 -16.21
C LEU A 223 15.00 1.56 -16.25
N ALA A 224 14.50 1.01 -15.14
CA ALA A 224 14.28 -0.43 -15.00
C ALA A 224 12.83 -0.89 -15.20
N HIS A 225 11.86 0.04 -15.22
CA HIS A 225 10.43 -0.33 -15.10
C HIS A 225 9.91 -1.22 -16.24
N ASP A 226 10.36 -1.04 -17.49
CA ASP A 226 9.89 -1.80 -18.65
C ASP A 226 10.77 -3.06 -18.95
N SER A 227 11.59 -3.50 -17.99
CA SER A 227 12.55 -4.58 -18.20
C SER A 227 12.57 -5.61 -17.05
N ALA A 228 13.25 -6.73 -17.27
CA ALA A 228 13.47 -7.73 -16.23
C ALA A 228 14.19 -7.16 -15.00
N ALA A 229 14.94 -6.05 -15.15
CA ALA A 229 15.58 -5.37 -14.04
C ALA A 229 14.57 -4.87 -12.99
N SER A 230 13.30 -4.64 -13.37
CA SER A 230 12.24 -4.28 -12.41
C SER A 230 12.06 -5.33 -11.30
N LEU A 231 12.40 -6.59 -11.53
CA LEU A 231 12.40 -7.65 -10.51
C LEU A 231 13.33 -7.36 -9.34
N LEU A 232 14.34 -6.48 -9.53
CA LEU A 232 15.22 -6.03 -8.46
C LEU A 232 14.63 -4.89 -7.61
N ALA A 233 13.43 -4.39 -7.92
CA ALA A 233 12.81 -3.27 -7.19
C ALA A 233 12.70 -3.53 -5.67
N PRO A 234 12.21 -4.68 -5.16
CA PRO A 234 12.19 -4.93 -3.73
C PRO A 234 13.59 -4.96 -3.09
N ALA A 235 14.63 -5.40 -3.82
CA ALA A 235 16.01 -5.39 -3.34
C ALA A 235 16.58 -3.95 -3.30
N ALA A 236 16.28 -3.12 -4.29
CA ALA A 236 16.63 -1.70 -4.25
C ALA A 236 15.95 -0.98 -3.07
N PHE A 237 14.66 -1.23 -2.86
CA PHE A 237 13.93 -0.67 -1.73
C PHE A 237 14.35 -1.23 -0.36
N PHE A 238 14.86 -2.46 -0.30
CA PHE A 238 15.51 -2.99 0.91
C PHE A 238 16.68 -2.09 1.33
N VAL A 239 17.54 -1.68 0.39
CA VAL A 239 18.66 -0.78 0.67
C VAL A 239 18.15 0.58 1.15
N VAL A 240 17.15 1.15 0.47
CA VAL A 240 16.54 2.43 0.87
C VAL A 240 15.99 2.36 2.28
N VAL A 241 15.16 1.36 2.59
CA VAL A 241 14.55 1.19 3.92
C VAL A 241 15.65 1.04 4.99
N LEU A 242 16.71 0.28 4.70
CA LEU A 242 17.82 0.08 5.63
C LEU A 242 18.60 1.38 5.87
N VAL A 243 18.93 2.14 4.83
CA VAL A 243 19.65 3.43 4.95
C VAL A 243 18.84 4.42 5.78
N PHE A 244 17.55 4.58 5.46
CA PHE A 244 16.69 5.54 6.16
C PHE A 244 16.24 5.08 7.56
N ALA A 245 16.35 3.79 7.89
CA ALA A 245 16.07 3.28 9.23
C ALA A 245 17.03 3.83 10.32
N PHE A 246 18.21 4.29 9.92
CA PHE A 246 19.16 4.91 10.86
C PHE A 246 18.83 6.37 11.18
N GLU A 247 18.02 7.05 10.36
CA GLU A 247 17.60 8.46 10.54
C GLU A 247 18.76 9.45 10.83
N ALA A 248 19.95 9.18 10.29
CA ALA A 248 21.19 9.85 10.70
C ALA A 248 21.61 11.00 9.78
N GLY A 249 21.05 11.13 8.58
CA GLY A 249 21.47 12.11 7.57
C GLY A 249 20.53 13.32 7.44
N ALA A 250 20.94 14.25 6.55
CA ALA A 250 20.22 15.49 6.29
C ALA A 250 18.85 15.27 5.61
N VAL A 251 18.71 14.23 4.76
CA VAL A 251 17.44 13.91 4.11
C VAL A 251 16.42 13.40 5.14
N SER A 252 16.85 12.55 6.07
CA SER A 252 16.03 12.13 7.21
C SER A 252 15.61 13.31 8.07
N ALA A 253 16.50 14.29 8.30
CA ALA A 253 16.17 15.53 9.01
C ALA A 253 15.09 16.33 8.27
N LEU A 254 15.21 16.49 6.94
CA LEU A 254 14.20 17.14 6.10
C LEU A 254 12.87 16.38 6.12
N ALA A 255 12.91 15.03 6.07
CA ALA A 255 11.72 14.19 6.11
C ALA A 255 10.91 14.34 7.43
N ARG A 256 11.54 14.80 8.51
CA ARG A 256 10.88 15.14 9.78
C ARG A 256 10.15 16.48 9.76
N SER A 257 10.21 17.28 8.68
CA SER A 257 9.46 18.52 8.55
C SER A 257 7.95 18.28 8.68
N PRO A 258 7.17 19.23 9.25
CA PRO A 258 5.72 19.05 9.49
C PRO A 258 4.95 18.68 8.23
N VAL A 259 5.31 19.26 7.08
CA VAL A 259 4.65 19.00 5.79
C VAL A 259 4.87 17.56 5.33
N LEU A 260 6.13 17.10 5.29
CA LEU A 260 6.46 15.74 4.84
C LEU A 260 5.93 14.69 5.81
N LYS A 261 5.98 14.95 7.11
CA LYS A 261 5.39 14.10 8.14
C LYS A 261 3.87 13.98 7.98
N SER A 262 3.18 15.09 7.66
CA SER A 262 1.74 15.09 7.38
C SER A 262 1.42 14.26 6.14
N LEU A 263 2.15 14.44 5.04
CA LEU A 263 1.99 13.64 3.82
C LEU A 263 2.27 12.14 4.08
N GLY A 264 3.28 11.83 4.88
CA GLY A 264 3.56 10.46 5.33
C GLY A 264 2.39 9.85 6.10
N THR A 265 1.78 10.61 7.01
CA THR A 265 0.59 10.18 7.77
C THR A 265 -0.60 9.88 6.86
N LEU A 266 -0.79 10.71 5.83
CA LEU A 266 -1.88 10.57 4.85
C LEU A 266 -1.60 9.54 3.75
N SER A 267 -0.38 8.96 3.68
CA SER A 267 0.07 8.14 2.54
C SER A 267 -0.88 6.99 2.21
N PHE A 268 -1.42 6.31 3.21
CA PHE A 268 -2.38 5.22 3.04
C PHE A 268 -3.73 5.72 2.48
N THR A 269 -4.30 6.78 3.02
CA THR A 269 -5.56 7.34 2.52
C THR A 269 -5.40 7.96 1.14
N ILE A 270 -4.28 8.62 0.84
CA ILE A 270 -3.89 9.09 -0.50
C ILE A 270 -3.90 7.89 -1.47
N TYR A 271 -3.22 6.80 -1.09
CA TYR A 271 -3.14 5.60 -1.91
C TYR A 271 -4.51 4.98 -2.19
N MET A 272 -5.41 4.96 -1.22
CA MET A 272 -6.73 4.36 -1.37
C MET A 272 -7.72 5.22 -2.16
N CYS A 273 -7.64 6.56 -2.05
CA CYS A 273 -8.62 7.45 -2.67
C CYS A 273 -8.22 8.00 -4.05
N HIS A 274 -6.92 7.96 -4.42
CA HIS A 274 -6.49 8.61 -5.66
C HIS A 274 -7.19 8.07 -6.91
N TYR A 275 -7.45 6.77 -6.96
CA TYR A 275 -8.11 6.18 -8.12
C TYR A 275 -9.61 6.51 -8.16
N VAL A 276 -10.25 6.64 -7.02
CA VAL A 276 -11.65 7.12 -6.91
C VAL A 276 -11.76 8.56 -7.42
N VAL A 277 -10.83 9.43 -6.99
CA VAL A 277 -10.78 10.83 -7.46
C VAL A 277 -10.49 10.89 -8.97
N TYR A 278 -9.52 10.10 -9.45
CA TYR A 278 -9.24 9.99 -10.89
C TYR A 278 -10.49 9.58 -11.67
N PHE A 279 -11.20 8.53 -11.21
CA PHE A 279 -12.40 8.05 -11.90
C PHE A 279 -13.51 9.09 -11.93
N GLY A 280 -13.67 9.89 -10.86
CA GLY A 280 -14.57 11.03 -10.85
C GLY A 280 -14.19 12.10 -11.86
N VAL A 281 -12.91 12.49 -11.93
CA VAL A 281 -12.39 13.43 -12.93
C VAL A 281 -12.59 12.91 -14.35
N TYR A 282 -12.32 11.62 -14.57
CA TYR A 282 -12.54 10.96 -15.85
C TYR A 282 -14.01 11.00 -16.28
N GLN A 283 -14.95 10.77 -15.36
CA GLN A 283 -16.39 10.85 -15.66
C GLN A 283 -16.80 12.27 -16.09
N VAL A 284 -16.32 13.30 -15.40
CA VAL A 284 -16.58 14.70 -15.75
C VAL A 284 -16.00 15.00 -17.15
N ALA A 285 -14.77 14.62 -17.42
CA ALA A 285 -14.15 14.79 -18.74
C ALA A 285 -14.93 14.06 -19.84
N TRP A 286 -15.41 12.84 -19.56
CA TRP A 286 -16.25 12.09 -20.50
C TRP A 286 -17.59 12.80 -20.78
N MET A 287 -18.24 13.33 -19.76
CA MET A 287 -19.47 14.11 -19.92
C MET A 287 -19.26 15.36 -20.79
N LEU A 288 -18.09 15.99 -20.65
CA LEU A 288 -17.68 17.16 -21.45
C LEU A 288 -17.12 16.80 -22.82
N ARG A 289 -17.11 15.51 -23.21
CA ARG A 289 -16.52 14.99 -24.45
C ARG A 289 -15.02 15.30 -24.62
N ARG A 290 -14.29 15.35 -23.51
CA ARG A 290 -12.85 15.60 -23.43
C ARG A 290 -12.05 14.34 -23.13
N VAL A 291 -12.47 13.18 -23.63
CA VAL A 291 -11.76 11.90 -23.49
C VAL A 291 -11.41 11.39 -24.87
N GLY A 292 -10.13 11.25 -25.13
CA GLY A 292 -9.52 10.68 -26.34
C GLY A 292 -8.97 9.27 -26.13
N PRO A 293 -8.32 8.70 -27.16
CA PRO A 293 -7.75 7.34 -27.10
C PRO A 293 -6.68 7.16 -26.01
N ASN A 294 -5.94 8.22 -25.70
CA ASN A 294 -4.82 8.19 -24.75
C ASN A 294 -5.22 8.67 -23.33
N GLY A 295 -6.47 9.06 -23.13
CA GLY A 295 -6.96 9.56 -21.85
C GLY A 295 -7.72 10.88 -21.96
N ILE A 296 -7.65 11.70 -20.91
CA ILE A 296 -8.32 13.00 -20.88
C ILE A 296 -7.54 13.99 -21.77
N ASP A 297 -8.22 14.53 -22.81
CA ASP A 297 -7.68 15.59 -23.65
C ASP A 297 -7.57 16.89 -22.85
N THR A 298 -6.35 17.35 -22.67
CA THR A 298 -6.02 18.59 -21.97
C THR A 298 -5.68 19.76 -22.89
N SER A 299 -5.73 19.56 -24.21
CA SER A 299 -5.43 20.60 -25.23
C SER A 299 -4.05 21.26 -25.04
N GLY A 300 -3.09 20.53 -24.42
CA GLY A 300 -1.70 20.96 -24.27
C GLY A 300 -1.12 20.76 -22.87
N ASN A 301 0.21 20.89 -22.78
CA ASN A 301 0.98 20.55 -21.58
C ASN A 301 0.66 21.47 -20.37
N LEU A 302 0.42 22.76 -20.59
CA LEU A 302 0.13 23.69 -19.50
C LEU A 302 -1.20 23.35 -18.81
N VAL A 303 -2.25 23.10 -19.61
CA VAL A 303 -3.56 22.67 -19.08
C VAL A 303 -3.41 21.29 -18.40
N GLY A 304 -2.63 20.39 -18.97
CA GLY A 304 -2.32 19.09 -18.36
C GLY A 304 -1.65 19.23 -17.00
N LEU A 305 -0.70 20.15 -16.83
CA LEU A 305 -0.06 20.43 -15.54
C LEU A 305 -1.07 20.99 -14.52
N VAL A 306 -1.95 21.91 -14.94
CA VAL A 306 -3.00 22.47 -14.07
C VAL A 306 -3.97 21.36 -13.64
N VAL A 307 -4.40 20.50 -14.57
CA VAL A 307 -5.26 19.35 -14.26
C VAL A 307 -4.58 18.39 -13.29
N ALA A 308 -3.30 18.07 -13.51
CA ALA A 308 -2.53 17.21 -12.62
C ALA A 308 -2.37 17.83 -11.21
N ALA A 309 -2.09 19.10 -11.11
CA ALA A 309 -1.99 19.81 -9.83
C ALA A 309 -3.34 19.84 -9.10
N GLY A 310 -4.42 20.17 -9.81
CA GLY A 310 -5.77 20.16 -9.27
C GLY A 310 -6.20 18.77 -8.78
N TYR A 311 -5.89 17.72 -9.57
CA TYR A 311 -6.11 16.33 -9.20
C TYR A 311 -5.35 15.96 -7.92
N LEU A 312 -4.05 16.26 -7.83
CA LEU A 312 -3.25 15.98 -6.65
C LEU A 312 -3.77 16.75 -5.42
N GLY A 313 -4.20 18.00 -5.59
CA GLY A 313 -4.85 18.79 -4.53
C GLY A 313 -6.15 18.13 -4.05
N ALA A 314 -7.00 17.70 -4.97
CA ALA A 314 -8.24 16.98 -4.65
C ALA A 314 -7.97 15.66 -3.94
N VAL A 315 -6.94 14.91 -4.35
CA VAL A 315 -6.52 13.67 -3.68
C VAL A 315 -6.07 13.93 -2.24
N VAL A 316 -5.25 14.96 -2.00
CA VAL A 316 -4.78 15.30 -0.64
C VAL A 316 -5.94 15.77 0.24
N LEU A 317 -6.85 16.57 -0.29
CA LEU A 317 -8.04 17.01 0.43
C LEU A 317 -8.94 15.84 0.81
N THR A 318 -9.28 14.98 -0.15
CA THR A 318 -10.08 13.76 0.08
C THR A 318 -9.39 12.83 1.09
N ALA A 319 -8.09 12.63 0.96
CA ALA A 319 -7.31 11.81 1.89
C ALA A 319 -7.33 12.40 3.31
N SER A 320 -7.23 13.72 3.46
CA SER A 320 -7.30 14.40 4.76
C SER A 320 -8.66 14.20 5.43
N CYS A 321 -9.74 14.29 4.66
CA CYS A 321 -11.09 14.02 5.14
C CYS A 321 -11.25 12.55 5.57
N LEU A 322 -10.83 11.60 4.72
CA LEU A 322 -10.90 10.17 5.03
C LEU A 322 -10.05 9.81 6.25
N HIS A 323 -8.86 10.38 6.37
CA HIS A 323 -7.99 10.16 7.53
C HIS A 323 -8.69 10.63 8.83
N ARG A 324 -9.21 11.87 8.82
CA ARG A 324 -9.81 12.49 10.01
C ARG A 324 -11.11 11.81 10.43
N TRP A 325 -11.98 11.47 9.50
CA TRP A 325 -13.36 11.02 9.80
C TRP A 325 -13.56 9.51 9.70
N VAL A 326 -12.67 8.80 9.01
CA VAL A 326 -12.78 7.35 8.83
C VAL A 326 -11.59 6.63 9.46
N GLU A 327 -10.37 6.85 8.97
CA GLU A 327 -9.20 6.07 9.38
C GLU A 327 -8.94 6.18 10.88
N GLU A 328 -8.75 7.40 11.39
CA GLU A 328 -8.36 7.61 12.79
C GLU A 328 -9.43 7.16 13.81
N PRO A 329 -10.74 7.50 13.65
CA PRO A 329 -11.76 7.04 14.58
C PRO A 329 -11.94 5.52 14.61
N TRP A 330 -11.91 4.87 13.44
CA TRP A 330 -12.05 3.43 13.37
C TRP A 330 -10.81 2.71 13.88
N ARG A 331 -9.60 3.20 13.57
CA ARG A 331 -8.35 2.68 14.11
C ARG A 331 -8.38 2.66 15.65
N ARG A 332 -8.81 3.73 16.29
CA ARG A 332 -8.95 3.80 17.75
C ARG A 332 -9.93 2.76 18.28
N ARG A 333 -11.11 2.62 17.65
CA ARG A 333 -12.12 1.62 18.04
C ARG A 333 -11.63 0.19 17.94
N PHE A 334 -10.97 -0.14 16.82
CA PHE A 334 -10.39 -1.47 16.61
C PHE A 334 -9.23 -1.76 17.57
N TYR A 335 -8.41 -0.77 17.90
CA TYR A 335 -7.34 -0.94 18.88
C TYR A 335 -7.90 -1.23 20.27
N ALA A 336 -8.92 -0.52 20.70
CA ALA A 336 -9.60 -0.79 21.97
C ALA A 336 -10.29 -2.18 21.98
N ALA A 337 -10.92 -2.58 20.88
CA ALA A 337 -11.49 -3.92 20.72
C ALA A 337 -10.42 -5.01 20.73
N ALA A 338 -9.30 -4.80 20.03
CA ALA A 338 -8.18 -5.74 19.98
C ALA A 338 -7.60 -6.01 21.37
N GLN A 339 -7.40 -4.96 22.18
CA GLN A 339 -6.92 -5.10 23.56
C GLN A 339 -7.90 -5.88 24.44
N ARG A 340 -9.21 -5.61 24.32
CA ARG A 340 -10.26 -6.35 25.06
C ARG A 340 -10.30 -7.83 24.66
N CYS A 341 -10.21 -8.13 23.37
CA CYS A 341 -10.18 -9.51 22.87
C CYS A 341 -8.90 -10.23 23.33
N ALA A 342 -7.74 -9.61 23.22
CA ALA A 342 -6.47 -10.20 23.66
C ALA A 342 -6.49 -10.54 25.17
N GLY A 343 -7.07 -9.68 26.00
CA GLY A 343 -7.23 -9.92 27.44
C GLY A 343 -8.10 -11.16 27.79
N ARG A 344 -8.96 -11.63 26.87
CA ARG A 344 -9.74 -12.87 27.07
C ARG A 344 -8.89 -14.13 26.87
N PHE A 345 -7.84 -14.04 26.06
CA PHE A 345 -6.92 -15.15 25.74
C PHE A 345 -5.66 -15.14 26.62
N ALA A 346 -5.49 -14.13 27.49
CA ALA A 346 -4.36 -14.09 28.41
C ALA A 346 -4.50 -15.20 29.49
N PRO A 347 -3.40 -15.89 29.84
CA PRO A 347 -3.40 -16.90 30.90
C PRO A 347 -3.93 -16.31 32.21
N LYS A 348 -4.73 -17.10 32.95
CA LYS A 348 -5.34 -16.67 34.25
C LYS A 348 -4.34 -16.18 35.29
N THR A 349 -3.08 -16.58 35.18
CA THR A 349 -1.97 -16.19 36.11
C THR A 349 -1.58 -14.72 35.99
N GLU A 350 -1.79 -14.04 34.85
CA GLU A 350 -1.52 -12.61 34.73
C GLU A 350 -2.65 -11.71 35.25
N LYS A 351 -3.89 -12.22 35.31
CA LYS A 351 -5.04 -11.47 35.85
C LYS A 351 -4.94 -11.18 37.34
N GLY A 352 -4.24 -12.02 38.09
CA GLY A 352 -4.04 -11.82 39.52
C GLY A 352 -3.01 -10.74 39.90
N ARG A 353 -2.02 -10.48 39.04
CA ARG A 353 -1.02 -9.44 39.28
C ARG A 353 -1.47 -8.01 38.92
N ALA A 354 -2.36 -7.88 37.97
CA ALA A 354 -2.89 -6.56 37.58
C ALA A 354 -3.92 -6.00 38.60
N SER A 355 -4.58 -6.85 39.38
CA SER A 355 -5.50 -6.42 40.44
C SER A 355 -4.79 -6.11 41.78
N ALA A 356 -3.63 -6.72 42.04
CA ALA A 356 -2.85 -6.47 43.23
C ALA A 356 -2.00 -5.17 43.20
N GLY A 357 -1.78 -4.60 42.04
CA GLY A 357 -1.02 -3.34 41.87
C GLY A 357 -1.87 -2.06 41.90
N ARG A 358 -3.19 -2.14 42.18
CA ARG A 358 -4.09 -0.96 42.27
C ARG A 358 -4.60 -0.69 43.67
N SER A 359 -4.11 -1.43 44.65
CA SER A 359 -4.47 -1.28 46.09
C SER A 359 -3.28 -1.04 46.99
N GLY A 360 -2.24 -0.37 46.49
CA GLY A 360 -1.10 0.11 47.25
C GLY A 360 -0.88 1.60 47.06
#